data_253a9ddd92c6d6887f0ea0970ad29a88
#
_entry.id   253a9ddd92c6d6887f0ea0970ad29a88
#
_cell.length_a   1.000
_cell.length_b   1.000
_cell.length_c   1.000
_cell.angle_alpha   90.00
_cell.angle_beta   90.00
_cell.angle_gamma   90.00
#
_symmetry.space_group_name_H-M   'P 1'
#
loop_
_entity.id
_entity.type
_entity.pdbx_description
1 polymer ?
#
loop_
_entity_poly.entity_id
_entity_poly.type
_entity_poly.pdbx_seq_one_letter_code
_entity_poly.pdbx_strand_id
1 'polypeptide(L)'
;MHLKFKEMKKTTLYFLFFCVFCGLPIHAQTDIVQCEDTCNHVHGIDISHYQGSVFWEIIGDSTKMKYVYIKATEGGNRIDETFERNIQLAHQNGLKVGSYHFYRPRTDQQQQLRNFRSQCLPEEQDLLPMIDIEATGGLETDEFCDSLFYFLDLVEQTYHQKPLLYTGRNFYNKHLAGKIPEYRVMIAMYTEEEPVVCDDLDITMWQYTGKGRIVGISGYVDKSRFMGNHVLRDIRYKR
;
A
#
# COMPACT_ATOMS: atom_id res chain seq x y z
N MET A 1 54.03 75.93 19.32
CA MET A 1 54.12 74.52 19.72
C MET A 1 53.14 73.72 18.82
N HIS A 2 53.71 73.31 17.68
CA HIS A 2 52.91 72.63 16.64
C HIS A 2 53.19 71.13 16.69
N LEU A 3 52.16 70.36 16.94
CA LEU A 3 52.19 68.90 16.81
C LEU A 3 51.71 68.53 15.39
N LYS A 4 52.58 67.88 14.65
CA LYS A 4 52.35 67.35 13.33
C LYS A 4 51.65 66.00 13.48
N PHE A 5 50.43 65.87 12.94
CA PHE A 5 49.80 64.61 12.76
C PHE A 5 50.41 63.85 11.57
N LYS A 6 50.85 62.63 11.84
CA LYS A 6 51.43 61.73 10.87
C LYS A 6 50.27 60.77 10.34
N GLU A 7 49.95 60.90 9.05
CA GLU A 7 49.04 60.04 8.38
C GLU A 7 49.51 58.58 8.39
N MET A 8 48.64 57.67 8.91
CA MET A 8 48.84 56.25 8.77
C MET A 8 48.06 55.74 7.59
N LYS A 9 48.72 55.25 6.55
CA LYS A 9 48.13 54.53 5.42
C LYS A 9 47.53 53.21 5.87
N LYS A 10 46.22 53.04 5.69
CA LYS A 10 45.51 51.77 5.88
C LYS A 10 45.82 50.88 4.68
N THR A 11 46.58 49.81 4.90
CA THR A 11 46.75 48.72 3.94
C THR A 11 45.62 47.75 4.15
N THR A 12 44.67 47.71 3.21
CA THR A 12 43.56 46.76 3.22
C THR A 12 44.07 45.42 2.69
N LEU A 13 44.24 44.46 3.59
CA LEU A 13 44.58 43.07 3.26
C LEU A 13 43.31 42.32 2.88
N TYR A 14 43.12 42.05 1.59
CA TYR A 14 42.08 41.16 1.10
C TYR A 14 42.48 39.71 1.39
N PHE A 15 41.83 39.09 2.38
CA PHE A 15 41.85 37.63 2.55
C PHE A 15 40.89 37.02 1.53
N LEU A 16 41.44 36.44 0.48
CA LEU A 16 40.69 35.55 -0.42
C LEU A 16 40.45 34.25 0.34
N PHE A 17 39.21 34.07 0.83
CA PHE A 17 38.76 32.78 1.33
C PHE A 17 38.47 31.87 0.12
N PHE A 18 39.44 31.01 -0.18
CA PHE A 18 39.25 29.91 -1.14
C PHE A 18 38.44 28.83 -0.43
N CYS A 19 37.10 28.86 -0.54
CA CYS A 19 36.27 27.73 -0.17
C CYS A 19 36.53 26.60 -1.16
N VAL A 20 37.41 25.69 -0.76
CA VAL A 20 37.50 24.37 -1.39
C VAL A 20 36.22 23.64 -1.03
N PHE A 21 35.23 23.71 -1.92
CA PHE A 21 34.14 22.78 -1.91
C PHE A 21 34.69 21.38 -2.22
N CYS A 22 35.05 20.66 -1.16
CA CYS A 22 35.23 19.22 -1.24
C CYS A 22 33.87 18.63 -1.61
N GLY A 23 33.64 18.48 -2.91
CA GLY A 23 32.48 17.75 -3.45
C GLY A 23 32.58 16.30 -3.00
N LEU A 24 32.05 15.99 -1.83
CA LEU A 24 31.67 14.62 -1.53
C LEU A 24 30.64 14.24 -2.62
N PRO A 25 30.83 13.13 -3.32
CA PRO A 25 29.78 12.64 -4.19
C PRO A 25 28.60 12.38 -3.30
N ILE A 26 27.56 13.20 -3.43
CA ILE A 26 26.21 12.83 -2.99
C ILE A 26 25.88 11.63 -3.87
N HIS A 27 26.17 10.44 -3.39
CA HIS A 27 25.51 9.25 -3.86
C HIS A 27 24.05 9.46 -3.44
N ALA A 28 23.33 10.20 -4.26
CA ALA A 28 21.87 10.12 -4.26
C ALA A 28 21.57 8.63 -4.41
N GLN A 29 21.07 8.08 -3.34
CA GLN A 29 20.70 6.70 -3.24
C GLN A 29 19.61 6.46 -4.27
N THR A 30 20.02 5.98 -5.44
CA THR A 30 19.15 5.67 -6.57
C THR A 30 18.38 4.36 -6.37
N ASP A 31 18.16 3.97 -5.13
CA ASP A 31 17.29 2.84 -4.76
C ASP A 31 15.81 3.14 -4.92
N ILE A 32 15.47 4.24 -5.60
CA ILE A 32 14.09 4.53 -5.97
C ILE A 32 13.79 3.79 -7.28
N VAL A 33 13.52 2.50 -7.11
CA VAL A 33 12.58 1.72 -7.92
C VAL A 33 12.70 1.91 -9.44
N GLN A 34 13.71 1.30 -10.02
CA GLN A 34 13.83 1.16 -11.48
C GLN A 34 12.59 0.52 -12.14
N CYS A 35 11.79 -0.27 -11.40
CA CYS A 35 10.61 -0.93 -11.94
C CYS A 35 9.46 0.04 -12.27
N GLU A 36 9.31 1.14 -11.53
CA GLU A 36 8.20 2.09 -11.78
C GLU A 36 8.38 2.90 -13.06
N ASP A 37 9.61 3.17 -13.47
CA ASP A 37 9.88 4.05 -14.61
C ASP A 37 9.83 3.35 -15.97
N THR A 38 9.90 2.03 -15.98
CA THR A 38 9.97 1.23 -17.23
C THR A 38 8.67 0.53 -17.59
N CYS A 39 7.73 0.32 -16.65
CA CYS A 39 6.47 -0.35 -16.92
C CYS A 39 5.31 0.64 -17.13
N ASN A 40 4.39 0.28 -18.04
CA ASN A 40 3.18 1.05 -18.32
C ASN A 40 2.02 0.74 -17.36
N HIS A 41 2.27 -0.02 -16.30
CA HIS A 41 1.24 -0.41 -15.35
C HIS A 41 0.86 0.73 -14.41
N VAL A 42 -0.38 0.72 -14.00
CA VAL A 42 -0.88 1.56 -12.91
C VAL A 42 -0.49 0.89 -11.59
N HIS A 43 0.12 1.66 -10.71
CA HIS A 43 0.57 1.19 -9.40
C HIS A 43 -0.34 1.70 -8.27
N GLY A 44 -0.32 0.97 -7.19
CA GLY A 44 -0.91 1.36 -5.93
C GLY A 44 -0.07 0.91 -4.74
N ILE A 45 -0.55 1.28 -3.58
CA ILE A 45 0.07 0.96 -2.29
C ILE A 45 -0.95 0.38 -1.33
N ASP A 46 -0.44 -0.34 -0.35
CA ASP A 46 -1.23 -0.81 0.78
C ASP A 46 -0.63 -0.22 2.05
N ILE A 47 -1.48 0.36 2.89
CA ILE A 47 -1.05 1.04 4.12
C ILE A 47 -1.89 0.66 5.34
N SER A 48 -1.30 0.88 6.50
CA SER A 48 -1.95 0.80 7.82
C SER A 48 -1.31 1.81 8.77
N HIS A 49 -1.61 1.73 10.06
CA HIS A 49 -0.94 2.53 11.09
C HIS A 49 0.60 2.40 11.08
N TYR A 50 1.15 1.31 10.52
CA TYR A 50 2.60 1.12 10.43
C TYR A 50 3.32 2.15 9.58
N GLN A 51 2.65 2.78 8.62
CA GLN A 51 3.22 3.84 7.80
C GLN A 51 3.21 5.21 8.48
N GLY A 52 2.56 5.33 9.65
CA GLY A 52 2.52 6.56 10.43
C GLY A 52 1.89 7.74 9.69
N SER A 53 2.66 8.83 9.56
CA SER A 53 2.20 10.01 8.83
C SER A 53 2.44 9.86 7.34
N VAL A 54 1.40 10.09 6.55
CA VAL A 54 1.42 10.05 5.09
C VAL A 54 1.15 11.46 4.56
N PHE A 55 2.01 11.95 3.66
CA PHE A 55 1.86 13.23 2.98
C PHE A 55 1.12 13.00 1.65
N TRP A 56 -0.21 12.97 1.74
CA TRP A 56 -1.10 12.57 0.66
C TRP A 56 -1.04 13.49 -0.56
N GLU A 57 -0.81 14.79 -0.38
CA GLU A 57 -0.61 15.76 -1.44
C GLU A 57 0.56 15.41 -2.36
N ILE A 58 1.63 14.85 -1.79
CA ILE A 58 2.79 14.43 -2.57
C ILE A 58 2.48 13.14 -3.35
N ILE A 59 1.74 12.20 -2.75
CA ILE A 59 1.39 10.94 -3.39
C ILE A 59 0.36 11.17 -4.49
N GLY A 60 -0.62 12.04 -4.27
CA GLY A 60 -1.65 12.37 -5.24
C GLY A 60 -1.12 13.01 -6.52
N ASP A 61 -0.03 13.77 -6.42
CA ASP A 61 0.67 14.36 -7.56
C ASP A 61 1.41 13.32 -8.44
N SER A 62 1.58 12.10 -7.94
CA SER A 62 2.24 11.04 -8.71
C SER A 62 1.42 10.64 -9.94
N THR A 63 2.06 10.59 -11.09
CA THR A 63 1.40 10.16 -12.33
C THR A 63 1.11 8.65 -12.34
N LYS A 64 1.83 7.87 -11.58
CA LYS A 64 1.78 6.40 -11.58
C LYS A 64 0.98 5.81 -10.41
N MET A 65 0.98 6.44 -9.23
CA MET A 65 0.18 6.00 -8.09
C MET A 65 -1.27 6.43 -8.30
N LYS A 66 -2.18 5.47 -8.44
CA LYS A 66 -3.59 5.74 -8.76
C LYS A 66 -4.56 5.20 -7.73
N TYR A 67 -4.13 4.27 -6.90
CA TYR A 67 -4.99 3.66 -5.90
C TYR A 67 -4.24 3.35 -4.60
N VAL A 68 -5.01 3.23 -3.55
CA VAL A 68 -4.53 2.79 -2.23
C VAL A 68 -5.54 1.86 -1.59
N TYR A 69 -5.04 0.79 -0.98
CA TYR A 69 -5.79 0.01 0.00
C TYR A 69 -5.36 0.41 1.41
N ILE A 70 -6.33 0.72 2.27
CA ILE A 70 -6.09 1.18 3.64
C ILE A 70 -6.65 0.17 4.61
N LYS A 71 -5.84 -0.25 5.60
CA LYS A 71 -6.32 -1.12 6.67
C LYS A 71 -7.45 -0.44 7.42
N ALA A 72 -8.61 -1.07 7.40
CA ALA A 72 -9.77 -0.60 8.15
C ALA A 72 -9.83 -1.32 9.51
N THR A 73 -9.76 -2.64 9.48
CA THR A 73 -9.99 -3.48 10.67
C THR A 73 -9.20 -4.79 10.63
N GLU A 74 -9.16 -5.47 11.78
CA GLU A 74 -8.60 -6.80 11.93
C GLU A 74 -9.46 -7.60 12.92
N GLY A 75 -9.81 -8.83 12.56
CA GLY A 75 -10.59 -9.71 13.43
C GLY A 75 -11.88 -9.06 13.94
N GLY A 76 -12.31 -9.44 15.13
CA GLY A 76 -13.63 -9.03 15.63
C GLY A 76 -13.74 -7.63 16.26
N ASN A 77 -12.62 -6.95 16.54
CA ASN A 77 -12.66 -5.74 17.37
C ASN A 77 -11.50 -4.75 17.17
N ARG A 78 -10.54 -5.02 16.30
CA ARG A 78 -9.44 -4.08 16.04
C ARG A 78 -9.82 -3.16 14.90
N ILE A 79 -9.73 -1.86 15.13
CA ILE A 79 -9.86 -0.80 14.14
C ILE A 79 -8.47 -0.18 13.96
N ASP A 80 -8.07 0.11 12.74
CA ASP A 80 -6.82 0.83 12.48
C ASP A 80 -7.02 2.31 12.82
N GLU A 81 -6.22 2.81 13.75
CA GLU A 81 -6.35 4.17 14.30
C GLU A 81 -6.10 5.29 13.29
N THR A 82 -5.48 4.95 12.16
CA THR A 82 -5.17 5.92 11.09
C THR A 82 -6.18 5.88 9.95
N PHE A 83 -7.11 4.91 9.95
CA PHE A 83 -8.00 4.63 8.83
C PHE A 83 -8.84 5.84 8.41
N GLU A 84 -9.62 6.40 9.35
CA GLU A 84 -10.54 7.50 9.05
C GLU A 84 -9.82 8.71 8.44
N ARG A 85 -8.69 9.08 9.01
CA ARG A 85 -7.87 10.18 8.49
C ARG A 85 -7.34 9.87 7.09
N ASN A 86 -6.82 8.65 6.90
CA ASN A 86 -6.16 8.29 5.65
C ASN A 86 -7.14 8.15 4.49
N ILE A 87 -8.34 7.60 4.71
CA ILE A 87 -9.35 7.47 3.65
C ILE A 87 -9.81 8.85 3.15
N GLN A 88 -10.04 9.78 4.06
CA GLN A 88 -10.45 11.15 3.72
C GLN A 88 -9.36 11.88 2.93
N LEU A 89 -8.12 11.85 3.41
CA LEU A 89 -7.01 12.55 2.77
C LEU A 89 -6.62 11.93 1.43
N ALA A 90 -6.67 10.60 1.29
CA ALA A 90 -6.42 9.94 0.01
C ALA A 90 -7.45 10.36 -1.06
N HIS A 91 -8.74 10.40 -0.71
CA HIS A 91 -9.79 10.90 -1.60
C HIS A 91 -9.58 12.37 -2.00
N GLN A 92 -9.28 13.24 -1.02
CA GLN A 92 -9.04 14.65 -1.28
C GLN A 92 -7.88 14.88 -2.25
N ASN A 93 -6.93 13.97 -2.31
CA ASN A 93 -5.78 14.01 -3.20
C ASN A 93 -5.94 13.13 -4.46
N GLY A 94 -7.17 12.72 -4.78
CA GLY A 94 -7.53 12.14 -6.08
C GLY A 94 -7.17 10.66 -6.27
N LEU A 95 -6.74 9.96 -5.20
CA LEU A 95 -6.51 8.52 -5.25
C LEU A 95 -7.82 7.75 -5.21
N LYS A 96 -7.82 6.57 -5.86
CA LYS A 96 -8.91 5.60 -5.72
C LYS A 96 -8.68 4.76 -4.48
N VAL A 97 -9.68 4.71 -3.61
CA VAL A 97 -9.52 4.10 -2.27
C VAL A 97 -10.33 2.81 -2.14
N GLY A 98 -9.69 1.80 -1.57
CA GLY A 98 -10.32 0.59 -1.06
C GLY A 98 -9.93 0.36 0.40
N SER A 99 -10.83 -0.24 1.15
CA SER A 99 -10.57 -0.65 2.53
C SER A 99 -10.24 -2.12 2.61
N TYR A 100 -9.32 -2.51 3.51
CA TYR A 100 -9.10 -3.92 3.75
C TYR A 100 -9.33 -4.35 5.19
N HIS A 101 -9.74 -5.63 5.33
CA HIS A 101 -9.91 -6.33 6.59
C HIS A 101 -8.90 -7.45 6.72
N PHE A 102 -8.11 -7.45 7.80
CA PHE A 102 -7.21 -8.54 8.12
C PHE A 102 -8.01 -9.69 8.77
N TYR A 103 -8.16 -10.78 8.04
CA TYR A 103 -8.98 -11.91 8.44
C TYR A 103 -8.33 -12.76 9.55
N ARG A 104 -9.13 -13.11 10.57
CA ARG A 104 -8.72 -13.97 11.69
C ARG A 104 -9.61 -15.22 11.76
N PRO A 105 -9.17 -16.38 11.25
CA PRO A 105 -10.02 -17.56 11.08
C PRO A 105 -10.75 -18.06 12.32
N ARG A 106 -10.14 -17.93 13.49
CA ARG A 106 -10.73 -18.37 14.78
C ARG A 106 -11.66 -17.38 15.43
N THR A 107 -11.84 -16.21 14.84
CA THR A 107 -12.78 -15.19 15.34
C THR A 107 -14.16 -15.44 14.73
N ASP A 108 -15.22 -15.20 15.50
CA ASP A 108 -16.58 -15.29 15.00
C ASP A 108 -16.78 -14.44 13.75
N GLN A 109 -17.32 -15.06 12.67
CA GLN A 109 -17.38 -14.44 11.35
C GLN A 109 -18.36 -13.27 11.30
N GLN A 110 -19.49 -13.37 12.02
CA GLN A 110 -20.44 -12.28 12.14
C GLN A 110 -19.85 -11.08 12.90
N GLN A 111 -19.02 -11.37 13.91
CA GLN A 111 -18.33 -10.32 14.67
C GLN A 111 -17.29 -9.62 13.78
N GLN A 112 -16.53 -10.36 12.96
CA GLN A 112 -15.59 -9.77 12.00
C GLN A 112 -16.33 -8.90 10.97
N LEU A 113 -17.44 -9.38 10.44
CA LEU A 113 -18.27 -8.60 9.53
C LEU A 113 -18.74 -7.28 10.18
N ARG A 114 -19.29 -7.36 11.41
CA ARG A 114 -19.70 -6.13 12.13
C ARG A 114 -18.55 -5.15 12.31
N ASN A 115 -17.36 -5.66 12.68
CA ASN A 115 -16.18 -4.84 12.82
C ASN A 115 -15.81 -4.19 11.47
N PHE A 116 -15.74 -4.95 10.38
CA PHE A 116 -15.39 -4.43 9.06
C PHE A 116 -16.40 -3.38 8.56
N ARG A 117 -17.69 -3.66 8.66
CA ARG A 117 -18.76 -2.74 8.27
C ARG A 117 -18.76 -1.43 9.03
N SER A 118 -18.24 -1.42 10.26
CA SER A 118 -18.19 -0.19 11.06
C SER A 118 -17.24 0.86 10.47
N GLN A 119 -16.33 0.45 9.60
CA GLN A 119 -15.31 1.31 8.98
C GLN A 119 -15.42 1.34 7.46
N CYS A 120 -15.62 0.21 6.80
CA CYS A 120 -15.71 0.10 5.36
C CYS A 120 -17.13 0.47 4.89
N LEU A 121 -17.41 1.76 4.84
CA LEU A 121 -18.71 2.27 4.39
C LEU A 121 -18.78 2.25 2.86
N PRO A 122 -19.86 1.70 2.25
CA PRO A 122 -20.01 1.59 0.79
C PRO A 122 -19.84 2.91 0.04
N GLU A 123 -20.31 4.01 0.62
CA GLU A 123 -20.22 5.36 0.06
C GLU A 123 -18.80 5.93 0.00
N GLU A 124 -17.89 5.38 0.78
CA GLU A 124 -16.49 5.78 0.84
C GLU A 124 -15.59 4.88 -0.03
N GLN A 125 -16.13 3.81 -0.61
CA GLN A 125 -15.33 2.89 -1.41
C GLN A 125 -15.35 3.26 -2.90
N ASP A 126 -14.15 3.43 -3.49
CA ASP A 126 -13.98 3.44 -4.95
C ASP A 126 -13.68 2.02 -5.48
N LEU A 127 -13.02 1.20 -4.66
CA LEU A 127 -12.55 -0.14 -5.00
C LEU A 127 -13.30 -1.20 -4.20
N LEU A 128 -13.31 -2.44 -4.70
CA LEU A 128 -13.86 -3.59 -3.99
C LEU A 128 -13.24 -3.67 -2.58
N PRO A 129 -14.04 -3.90 -1.54
CA PRO A 129 -13.52 -4.26 -0.23
C PRO A 129 -12.51 -5.40 -0.37
N MET A 130 -11.37 -5.34 0.33
CA MET A 130 -10.36 -6.38 0.26
C MET A 130 -10.31 -7.20 1.54
N ILE A 131 -10.19 -8.52 1.40
CA ILE A 131 -9.99 -9.45 2.52
C ILE A 131 -8.57 -9.98 2.44
N ASP A 132 -7.81 -9.70 3.48
CA ASP A 132 -6.41 -10.06 3.64
C ASP A 132 -6.30 -11.39 4.39
N ILE A 133 -5.79 -12.43 3.71
CA ILE A 133 -5.82 -13.83 4.12
C ILE A 133 -4.40 -14.38 4.16
N GLU A 134 -3.80 -14.43 5.35
CA GLU A 134 -2.38 -14.79 5.50
C GLU A 134 -2.12 -16.00 6.42
N ALA A 135 -3.10 -16.42 7.19
CA ALA A 135 -2.93 -17.50 8.16
C ALA A 135 -4.18 -18.34 8.33
N THR A 136 -4.01 -19.64 8.57
CA THR A 136 -5.13 -20.54 8.91
C THR A 136 -5.55 -20.42 10.38
N GLY A 137 -4.81 -19.69 11.20
CA GLY A 137 -5.02 -19.64 12.65
C GLY A 137 -4.79 -20.99 13.36
N GLY A 138 -4.05 -21.92 12.70
CA GLY A 138 -3.83 -23.26 13.19
C GLY A 138 -5.04 -24.21 13.00
N LEU A 139 -5.96 -23.85 12.10
CA LEU A 139 -7.00 -24.74 11.61
C LEU A 139 -6.46 -25.61 10.48
N GLU A 140 -7.00 -26.83 10.34
CA GLU A 140 -6.77 -27.65 9.15
C GLU A 140 -7.38 -26.95 7.92
N THR A 141 -6.86 -27.27 6.74
CA THR A 141 -7.22 -26.54 5.50
C THR A 141 -8.73 -26.52 5.24
N ASP A 142 -9.42 -27.63 5.44
CA ASP A 142 -10.86 -27.71 5.15
C ASP A 142 -11.68 -26.88 6.16
N GLU A 143 -11.39 -26.99 7.44
CA GLU A 143 -12.01 -26.19 8.50
C GLU A 143 -11.75 -24.68 8.29
N PHE A 144 -10.53 -24.33 7.89
CA PHE A 144 -10.16 -22.98 7.53
C PHE A 144 -10.98 -22.47 6.32
N CYS A 145 -11.08 -23.30 5.27
CA CYS A 145 -11.84 -22.93 4.07
C CYS A 145 -13.34 -22.75 4.36
N ASP A 146 -13.94 -23.64 5.13
CA ASP A 146 -15.35 -23.51 5.54
C ASP A 146 -15.61 -22.19 6.29
N SER A 147 -14.72 -21.87 7.22
CA SER A 147 -14.77 -20.63 7.98
C SER A 147 -14.59 -19.39 7.08
N LEU A 148 -13.61 -19.43 6.16
CA LEU A 148 -13.33 -18.35 5.23
C LEU A 148 -14.51 -18.14 4.27
N PHE A 149 -15.01 -19.18 3.63
CA PHE A 149 -16.10 -19.06 2.67
C PHE A 149 -17.37 -18.52 3.31
N TYR A 150 -17.69 -18.95 4.50
CA TYR A 150 -18.80 -18.37 5.26
C TYR A 150 -18.60 -16.86 5.48
N PHE A 151 -17.40 -16.41 5.82
CA PHE A 151 -17.09 -14.99 5.95
C PHE A 151 -17.21 -14.24 4.63
N LEU A 152 -16.69 -14.81 3.53
CA LEU A 152 -16.75 -14.22 2.20
C LEU A 152 -18.21 -14.07 1.71
N ASP A 153 -19.06 -15.07 1.98
CA ASP A 153 -20.49 -15.00 1.68
C ASP A 153 -21.19 -13.85 2.43
N LEU A 154 -20.85 -13.67 3.71
CA LEU A 154 -21.37 -12.55 4.51
C LEU A 154 -20.91 -11.19 3.95
N VAL A 155 -19.67 -11.09 3.51
CA VAL A 155 -19.12 -9.88 2.87
C VAL A 155 -19.84 -9.62 1.54
N GLU A 156 -19.98 -10.63 0.68
CA GLU A 156 -20.68 -10.50 -0.60
C GLU A 156 -22.14 -10.08 -0.42
N GLN A 157 -22.87 -10.68 0.51
CA GLN A 157 -24.23 -10.28 0.84
C GLN A 157 -24.33 -8.83 1.33
N THR A 158 -23.33 -8.36 2.03
CA THR A 158 -23.30 -6.99 2.60
C THR A 158 -23.00 -5.94 1.55
N TYR A 159 -22.01 -6.20 0.69
CA TYR A 159 -21.53 -5.24 -0.30
C TYR A 159 -22.10 -5.48 -1.71
N HIS A 160 -22.91 -6.55 -1.90
CA HIS A 160 -23.51 -6.97 -3.17
C HIS A 160 -22.51 -7.23 -4.29
N GLN A 161 -21.25 -7.46 -3.92
CA GLN A 161 -20.14 -7.78 -4.82
C GLN A 161 -19.13 -8.67 -4.07
N LYS A 162 -18.50 -9.59 -4.81
CA LYS A 162 -17.39 -10.38 -4.29
C LYS A 162 -16.22 -9.45 -3.92
N PRO A 163 -15.61 -9.62 -2.74
CA PRO A 163 -14.43 -8.84 -2.37
C PRO A 163 -13.22 -9.22 -3.23
N LEU A 164 -12.23 -8.32 -3.29
CA LEU A 164 -10.88 -8.66 -3.71
C LEU A 164 -10.24 -9.49 -2.59
N LEU A 165 -9.56 -10.59 -2.94
CA LEU A 165 -8.83 -11.39 -1.97
C LEU A 165 -7.34 -11.09 -2.08
N TYR A 166 -6.69 -10.85 -0.95
CA TYR A 166 -5.24 -10.73 -0.86
C TYR A 166 -4.67 -11.93 -0.12
N THR A 167 -3.57 -12.48 -0.64
CA THR A 167 -2.84 -13.57 0.00
C THR A 167 -1.43 -13.73 -0.56
N GLY A 168 -0.52 -14.32 0.23
CA GLY A 168 0.80 -14.71 -0.25
C GLY A 168 0.74 -15.92 -1.19
N ARG A 169 1.60 -15.94 -2.23
CA ARG A 169 1.67 -17.03 -3.21
C ARG A 169 1.73 -18.43 -2.59
N ASN A 170 2.58 -18.60 -1.59
CA ASN A 170 2.75 -19.92 -0.95
C ASN A 170 1.51 -20.32 -0.15
N PHE A 171 0.83 -19.37 0.48
CA PHE A 171 -0.41 -19.62 1.20
C PHE A 171 -1.53 -20.00 0.22
N TYR A 172 -1.63 -19.27 -0.90
CA TYR A 172 -2.56 -19.59 -1.98
C TYR A 172 -2.38 -21.03 -2.46
N ASN A 173 -1.17 -21.37 -2.92
CA ASN A 173 -0.87 -22.71 -3.46
C ASN A 173 -1.18 -23.84 -2.47
N LYS A 174 -1.00 -23.60 -1.19
CA LYS A 174 -1.20 -24.61 -0.16
C LYS A 174 -2.67 -24.79 0.24
N HIS A 175 -3.45 -23.71 0.30
CA HIS A 175 -4.75 -23.73 0.96
C HIS A 175 -5.93 -23.31 0.06
N LEU A 176 -5.70 -22.49 -0.98
CA LEU A 176 -6.76 -21.84 -1.75
C LEU A 176 -6.82 -22.25 -3.23
N ALA A 177 -5.78 -22.89 -3.76
CA ALA A 177 -5.71 -23.29 -5.15
C ALA A 177 -6.92 -24.16 -5.56
N GLY A 178 -7.53 -23.79 -6.69
CA GLY A 178 -8.73 -24.43 -7.22
C GLY A 178 -10.03 -24.15 -6.46
N LYS A 179 -10.01 -23.37 -5.37
CA LYS A 179 -11.16 -23.17 -4.48
C LYS A 179 -11.83 -21.79 -4.65
N ILE A 180 -11.13 -20.81 -5.26
CA ILE A 180 -11.61 -19.42 -5.39
C ILE A 180 -11.57 -18.88 -6.84
N PRO A 181 -11.96 -19.67 -7.86
CA PRO A 181 -11.82 -19.27 -9.27
C PRO A 181 -12.69 -18.06 -9.66
N GLU A 182 -13.71 -17.75 -8.87
CA GLU A 182 -14.64 -16.66 -9.13
C GLU A 182 -14.22 -15.32 -8.52
N TYR A 183 -13.15 -15.33 -7.72
CA TYR A 183 -12.69 -14.12 -7.03
C TYR A 183 -11.58 -13.44 -7.81
N ARG A 184 -11.52 -12.12 -7.71
CA ARG A 184 -10.32 -11.36 -8.04
C ARG A 184 -9.30 -11.52 -6.94
N VAL A 185 -8.04 -11.76 -7.33
CA VAL A 185 -7.01 -12.06 -6.34
C VAL A 185 -5.80 -11.17 -6.55
N MET A 186 -5.31 -10.60 -5.46
CA MET A 186 -3.99 -9.99 -5.36
C MET A 186 -3.04 -10.99 -4.72
N ILE A 187 -2.00 -11.39 -5.45
CA ILE A 187 -0.96 -12.30 -4.95
C ILE A 187 0.25 -11.49 -4.48
N ALA A 188 0.67 -11.70 -3.24
CA ALA A 188 1.94 -11.19 -2.74
C ALA A 188 3.08 -12.17 -3.05
N MET A 189 4.09 -11.67 -3.75
CA MET A 189 5.34 -12.37 -4.01
C MET A 189 6.45 -11.35 -4.26
N TYR A 190 7.44 -11.29 -3.36
CA TYR A 190 8.49 -10.26 -3.39
C TYR A 190 9.71 -10.75 -4.17
N THR A 191 9.57 -10.78 -5.48
CA THR A 191 10.58 -11.22 -6.45
C THR A 191 10.59 -10.27 -7.65
N GLU A 192 11.56 -10.43 -8.55
CA GLU A 192 11.62 -9.67 -9.81
C GLU A 192 10.66 -10.22 -10.87
N GLU A 193 10.32 -11.51 -10.77
CA GLU A 193 9.45 -12.18 -11.72
C GLU A 193 7.99 -12.15 -11.25
N GLU A 194 7.07 -12.10 -12.20
CA GLU A 194 5.62 -12.17 -11.95
C GLU A 194 5.23 -13.48 -11.26
N PRO A 195 4.26 -13.44 -10.33
CA PRO A 195 3.85 -14.63 -9.62
C PRO A 195 3.19 -15.64 -10.55
N VAL A 196 3.62 -16.90 -10.40
CA VAL A 196 2.96 -18.07 -10.97
C VAL A 196 2.44 -18.92 -9.82
N VAL A 197 1.18 -19.30 -9.88
CA VAL A 197 0.51 -20.18 -8.92
C VAL A 197 0.34 -21.59 -9.50
N CYS A 198 -0.05 -22.56 -8.68
CA CYS A 198 -0.06 -23.98 -9.08
C CYS A 198 -1.31 -24.41 -9.88
N ASP A 199 -2.23 -23.49 -10.14
CA ASP A 199 -3.43 -23.68 -10.94
C ASP A 199 -3.57 -22.58 -12.01
N ASP A 200 -4.70 -22.55 -12.73
CA ASP A 200 -4.98 -21.60 -13.80
C ASP A 200 -5.63 -20.29 -13.29
N LEU A 201 -5.36 -19.88 -12.05
CA LEU A 201 -5.90 -18.62 -11.53
C LEU A 201 -5.47 -17.44 -12.40
N ASP A 202 -6.45 -16.66 -12.87
CA ASP A 202 -6.21 -15.37 -13.50
C ASP A 202 -5.90 -14.31 -12.42
N ILE A 203 -4.60 -14.15 -12.12
CA ILE A 203 -4.13 -13.23 -11.07
C ILE A 203 -4.46 -11.80 -11.48
N THR A 204 -5.30 -11.13 -10.72
CA THR A 204 -5.74 -9.76 -11.03
C THR A 204 -4.65 -8.74 -10.70
N MET A 205 -4.00 -8.90 -9.56
CA MET A 205 -3.00 -7.95 -9.05
C MET A 205 -1.82 -8.68 -8.42
N TRP A 206 -0.69 -8.02 -8.42
CA TRP A 206 0.54 -8.48 -7.79
C TRP A 206 1.09 -7.44 -6.83
N GLN A 207 1.21 -7.79 -5.55
CA GLN A 207 2.00 -7.02 -4.59
C GLN A 207 3.45 -7.51 -4.68
N TYR A 208 4.29 -6.68 -5.32
CA TYR A 208 5.62 -7.10 -5.76
C TYR A 208 6.74 -6.76 -4.76
N THR A 209 6.46 -5.90 -3.77
CA THR A 209 7.41 -5.56 -2.72
C THR A 209 6.71 -5.10 -1.44
N GLY A 210 7.25 -5.51 -0.29
CA GLY A 210 6.94 -4.95 1.02
C GLY A 210 8.01 -3.97 1.53
N LYS A 211 8.97 -3.60 0.66
CA LYS A 211 10.07 -2.68 0.99
C LYS A 211 10.14 -1.50 0.00
N GLY A 212 9.03 -1.18 -0.64
CA GLY A 212 8.94 -0.04 -1.52
C GLY A 212 9.20 1.27 -0.76
N ARG A 213 9.68 2.28 -1.48
CA ARG A 213 9.78 3.64 -0.98
C ARG A 213 9.09 4.56 -1.95
N ILE A 214 8.31 5.47 -1.41
CA ILE A 214 7.68 6.55 -2.18
C ILE A 214 7.86 7.86 -1.42
N VAL A 215 7.98 8.94 -2.16
CA VAL A 215 8.02 10.28 -1.55
C VAL A 215 6.65 10.54 -0.93
N GLY A 216 6.63 10.98 0.32
CA GLY A 216 5.40 11.20 1.08
C GLY A 216 5.12 10.15 2.16
N ILE A 217 5.87 9.03 2.19
CA ILE A 217 5.82 8.04 3.29
C ILE A 217 7.20 7.85 3.88
N SER A 218 7.30 7.94 5.22
CA SER A 218 8.53 7.63 5.93
C SER A 218 8.63 6.11 6.16
N GLY A 219 9.68 5.48 5.61
CA GLY A 219 9.90 4.05 5.77
C GLY A 219 9.50 3.24 4.55
N TYR A 220 9.13 1.98 4.79
CA TYR A 220 8.74 1.05 3.74
C TYR A 220 7.21 1.04 3.55
N VAL A 221 6.81 0.77 2.31
CA VAL A 221 5.41 0.61 1.94
C VAL A 221 5.26 -0.54 0.94
N ASP A 222 4.15 -1.25 1.06
CA ASP A 222 3.77 -2.29 0.12
C ASP A 222 3.33 -1.66 -1.20
N LYS A 223 3.85 -2.19 -2.31
CA LYS A 223 3.50 -1.72 -3.66
C LYS A 223 2.93 -2.85 -4.48
N SER A 224 1.88 -2.51 -5.22
CA SER A 224 1.18 -3.44 -6.09
C SER A 224 0.90 -2.86 -7.47
N ARG A 225 0.63 -3.74 -8.44
CA ARG A 225 0.22 -3.41 -9.80
C ARG A 225 -0.76 -4.43 -10.36
N PHE A 226 -1.40 -4.09 -11.45
CA PHE A 226 -2.25 -5.04 -12.18
C PHE A 226 -1.41 -6.04 -12.98
N MET A 227 -1.97 -7.23 -13.21
CA MET A 227 -1.39 -8.30 -13.99
C MET A 227 -2.06 -8.40 -15.36
N GLY A 228 -1.32 -8.90 -16.34
CA GLY A 228 -1.85 -9.16 -17.69
C GLY A 228 -2.61 -7.96 -18.27
N ASN A 229 -3.86 -8.17 -18.62
CA ASN A 229 -4.74 -7.14 -19.19
C ASN A 229 -5.68 -6.50 -18.13
N HIS A 230 -5.51 -6.84 -16.86
CA HIS A 230 -6.33 -6.26 -15.80
C HIS A 230 -6.02 -4.77 -15.59
N VAL A 231 -7.06 -4.04 -15.24
CA VAL A 231 -7.01 -2.59 -15.05
C VAL A 231 -7.83 -2.16 -13.82
N LEU A 232 -7.66 -0.95 -13.38
CA LEU A 232 -8.34 -0.39 -12.20
C LEU A 232 -9.87 -0.56 -12.25
N ARG A 233 -10.48 -0.56 -13.44
CA ARG A 233 -11.92 -0.78 -13.62
C ARG A 233 -12.38 -2.15 -13.12
N ASP A 234 -11.51 -3.16 -13.17
CA ASP A 234 -11.87 -4.55 -12.82
C ASP A 234 -12.07 -4.75 -11.32
N ILE A 235 -11.46 -3.88 -10.51
CA ILE A 235 -11.62 -3.87 -9.05
C ILE A 235 -12.47 -2.70 -8.55
N ARG A 236 -13.15 -1.98 -9.45
CA ARG A 236 -14.00 -0.85 -9.06
C ARG A 236 -15.22 -1.34 -8.28
N TYR A 237 -15.49 -0.73 -7.13
CA TYR A 237 -16.73 -0.92 -6.40
C TYR A 237 -17.88 -0.22 -7.15
N LYS A 238 -18.95 -0.96 -7.38
CA LYS A 238 -20.16 -0.44 -8.04
C LYS A 238 -21.21 -0.19 -6.97
N ARG A 239 -21.52 1.05 -6.73
CA ARG A 239 -22.62 1.48 -5.84
C ARG A 239 -23.97 1.22 -6.49
#